data_a4205a78b60f705a80397cec250dc4b3
#
_entry.id   a4205a78b60f705a80397cec250dc4b3
#
_cell.length_a   1.000
_cell.length_b   1.000
_cell.length_c   1.000
_cell.angle_alpha   90.00
_cell.angle_beta   90.00
_cell.angle_gamma   90.00
#
_symmetry.space_group_name_H-M   'P 1'
#
loop_
_entity.id
_entity.type
_entity.pdbx_description
1 polymer ?
#
loop_
_entity_poly.entity_id
_entity_poly.type
_entity_poly.pdbx_seq_one_letter_code
_entity_poly.pdbx_strand_id
1 'polypeptide(L)'
;VSLASHDDDSKEKLDYMGALGASISEFPVDMEIARDAHERGMFTLAGAPNVMMGHSHSGNLSAREGVARGVITMLCSDYYPAALIDAVFILHRECAMSLSEAFALVTANPAKAVGIYSEVGTLTVGKRADILLVREIGCTPDARITTPVITRAFVGGNSVYRSHYPDQPHGYDR
;
A
#
# COMPACT_ATOMS: atom_id res chain seq x y z
N VAL A 1 -1.56 -15.15 -16.22
CA VAL A 1 -0.60 -14.86 -15.14
C VAL A 1 0.01 -13.50 -15.43
N SER A 2 -0.03 -12.56 -14.46
CA SER A 2 0.62 -11.25 -14.60
C SER A 2 2.13 -11.43 -14.49
N LEU A 3 2.90 -10.72 -15.32
CA LEU A 3 4.35 -10.69 -15.31
C LEU A 3 4.82 -9.35 -14.73
N ALA A 4 5.80 -9.38 -13.84
CA ALA A 4 6.44 -8.21 -13.28
C ALA A 4 7.88 -8.11 -13.76
N SER A 5 8.33 -6.89 -14.02
CA SER A 5 9.74 -6.53 -14.12
C SER A 5 10.22 -6.04 -12.76
N HIS A 6 11.48 -6.21 -12.43
CA HIS A 6 12.05 -5.83 -11.12
C HIS A 6 13.30 -4.96 -11.31
N ASP A 7 13.44 -3.91 -10.49
CA ASP A 7 14.56 -2.96 -10.55
C ASP A 7 14.75 -2.36 -11.96
N ASP A 8 13.67 -1.85 -12.54
CA ASP A 8 13.76 -1.19 -13.84
C ASP A 8 14.62 0.07 -13.72
N ASP A 9 15.70 0.11 -14.52
CA ASP A 9 16.76 1.11 -14.47
C ASP A 9 16.92 1.89 -15.78
N SER A 10 16.19 1.51 -16.83
CA SER A 10 16.29 2.12 -18.16
C SER A 10 14.99 1.94 -18.95
N LYS A 11 14.78 2.85 -19.91
CA LYS A 11 13.65 2.79 -20.85
C LYS A 11 13.72 1.57 -21.73
N GLU A 12 14.93 1.18 -22.14
CA GLU A 12 15.21 -0.02 -22.94
C GLU A 12 14.76 -1.29 -22.21
N LYS A 13 14.99 -1.36 -20.88
CA LYS A 13 14.52 -2.48 -20.06
C LYS A 13 12.99 -2.50 -19.96
N LEU A 14 12.35 -1.34 -19.76
CA LEU A 14 10.89 -1.25 -19.78
C LEU A 14 10.30 -1.68 -21.12
N ASP A 15 10.90 -1.26 -22.25
CA ASP A 15 10.47 -1.68 -23.59
C ASP A 15 10.61 -3.18 -23.78
N TYR A 16 11.75 -3.76 -23.37
CA TYR A 16 12.00 -5.18 -23.46
C TYR A 16 11.03 -6.00 -22.60
N MET A 17 10.85 -5.61 -21.33
CA MET A 17 9.95 -6.32 -20.42
C MET A 17 8.48 -6.16 -20.84
N GLY A 18 8.09 -4.97 -21.33
CA GLY A 18 6.77 -4.74 -21.89
C GLY A 18 6.49 -5.60 -23.12
N ALA A 19 7.48 -5.79 -24.02
CA ALA A 19 7.36 -6.69 -25.16
C ALA A 19 7.20 -8.16 -24.74
N LEU A 20 7.71 -8.56 -23.58
CA LEU A 20 7.47 -9.87 -22.98
C LEU A 20 6.09 -9.98 -22.27
N GLY A 21 5.34 -8.89 -22.20
CA GLY A 21 4.02 -8.84 -21.55
C GLY A 21 4.04 -8.47 -20.07
N ALA A 22 5.13 -7.89 -19.56
CA ALA A 22 5.16 -7.36 -18.21
C ALA A 22 4.16 -6.19 -18.09
N SER A 23 3.33 -6.23 -17.07
CA SER A 23 2.33 -5.22 -16.74
C SER A 23 2.58 -4.54 -15.39
N ILE A 24 3.61 -4.95 -14.69
CA ILE A 24 4.01 -4.43 -13.38
C ILE A 24 5.51 -4.09 -13.44
N SER A 25 5.87 -2.88 -13.03
CA SER A 25 7.24 -2.43 -12.76
C SER A 25 7.45 -2.37 -11.25
N GLU A 26 8.21 -3.33 -10.70
CA GLU A 26 8.51 -3.46 -9.30
C GLU A 26 9.85 -2.78 -8.98
N PHE A 27 9.83 -1.82 -8.06
CA PHE A 27 10.98 -1.03 -7.61
C PHE A 27 11.72 -0.31 -8.75
N PRO A 28 11.03 0.54 -9.57
CA PRO A 28 11.73 1.40 -10.51
C PRO A 28 12.76 2.25 -9.76
N VAL A 29 13.98 2.34 -10.31
CA VAL A 29 15.13 2.88 -9.55
C VAL A 29 15.03 4.39 -9.30
N ASP A 30 14.33 5.12 -10.16
CA ASP A 30 14.16 6.56 -10.01
C ASP A 30 12.79 7.06 -10.49
N MET A 31 12.57 8.36 -10.31
CA MET A 31 11.29 9.01 -10.63
C MET A 31 11.02 9.08 -12.14
N GLU A 32 12.06 9.15 -12.96
CA GLU A 32 11.90 9.20 -14.42
C GLU A 32 11.44 7.84 -14.93
N ILE A 33 12.08 6.76 -14.48
CA ILE A 33 11.71 5.38 -14.84
C ILE A 33 10.32 5.02 -14.31
N ALA A 34 9.99 5.41 -13.08
CA ALA A 34 8.65 5.19 -12.52
C ALA A 34 7.56 5.89 -13.37
N ARG A 35 7.81 7.13 -13.81
CA ARG A 35 6.90 7.87 -14.68
C ARG A 35 6.75 7.18 -16.02
N ASP A 36 7.86 6.80 -16.62
CA ASP A 36 7.90 6.16 -17.93
C ASP A 36 7.16 4.82 -17.95
N ALA A 37 7.34 4.00 -16.88
CA ALA A 37 6.58 2.79 -16.67
C ALA A 37 5.07 3.07 -16.55
N HIS A 38 4.70 4.09 -15.75
CA HIS A 38 3.32 4.49 -15.56
C HIS A 38 2.66 5.00 -16.87
N GLU A 39 3.37 5.81 -17.66
CA GLU A 39 2.91 6.32 -18.96
C GLU A 39 2.71 5.20 -19.99
N ARG A 40 3.44 4.10 -19.89
CA ARG A 40 3.22 2.87 -20.66
C ARG A 40 2.03 2.03 -20.18
N GLY A 41 1.32 2.48 -19.13
CA GLY A 41 0.18 1.78 -18.56
C GLY A 41 0.55 0.61 -17.64
N MET A 42 1.83 0.50 -17.23
CA MET A 42 2.25 -0.46 -16.23
C MET A 42 1.81 -0.02 -14.83
N PHE A 43 1.46 -0.97 -13.99
CA PHE A 43 1.36 -0.73 -12.55
C PHE A 43 2.76 -0.61 -11.97
N THR A 44 2.98 0.38 -11.12
CA THR A 44 4.29 0.66 -10.50
C THR A 44 4.24 0.36 -9.01
N LEU A 45 5.21 -0.39 -8.51
CA LEU A 45 5.21 -0.94 -7.16
C LEU A 45 6.44 -0.46 -6.38
N ALA A 46 6.21 0.04 -5.17
CA ALA A 46 7.27 0.39 -4.23
C ALA A 46 7.09 -0.30 -2.87
N GLY A 47 8.15 -0.37 -2.08
CA GLY A 47 8.14 -0.94 -0.73
C GLY A 47 7.49 -0.01 0.30
N ALA A 48 6.59 -0.53 1.13
CA ALA A 48 6.02 0.21 2.26
C ALA A 48 7.08 0.70 3.28
N PRO A 49 8.18 -0.03 3.56
CA PRO A 49 9.27 0.47 4.40
C PRO A 49 9.87 1.78 3.89
N ASN A 50 9.97 1.99 2.56
CA ASN A 50 10.44 3.25 1.98
C ASN A 50 9.48 4.42 2.34
N VAL A 51 8.17 4.18 2.36
CA VAL A 51 7.19 5.17 2.83
C VAL A 51 7.42 5.50 4.31
N MET A 52 7.64 4.50 5.16
CA MET A 52 7.84 4.70 6.60
C MET A 52 9.08 5.53 6.90
N MET A 53 10.19 5.27 6.21
CA MET A 53 11.45 5.98 6.40
C MET A 53 11.47 7.39 5.79
N GLY A 54 10.56 7.67 4.85
CA GLY A 54 10.50 8.95 4.14
C GLY A 54 11.55 9.13 3.04
N HIS A 55 12.45 8.19 2.88
CA HIS A 55 13.50 8.17 1.84
C HIS A 55 13.90 6.73 1.50
N SER A 56 14.50 6.53 0.34
CA SER A 56 15.08 5.24 -0.04
C SER A 56 16.40 4.99 0.70
N HIS A 57 16.66 3.75 1.12
CA HIS A 57 17.95 3.34 1.71
C HIS A 57 19.11 3.50 0.73
N SER A 58 18.88 3.31 -0.56
CA SER A 58 19.90 3.34 -1.61
C SER A 58 20.01 4.70 -2.31
N GLY A 59 19.31 5.74 -1.85
CA GLY A 59 19.25 7.03 -2.54
C GLY A 59 18.38 7.02 -3.81
N ASN A 60 17.66 5.93 -4.06
CA ASN A 60 16.74 5.75 -5.17
C ASN A 60 15.40 6.49 -4.95
N LEU A 61 14.37 6.15 -5.72
CA LEU A 61 13.03 6.71 -5.66
C LEU A 61 12.49 6.81 -4.22
N SER A 62 12.00 8.00 -3.83
CA SER A 62 11.15 8.16 -2.64
C SER A 62 9.74 7.67 -2.96
N ALA A 63 9.29 6.63 -2.25
CA ALA A 63 7.94 6.09 -2.44
C ALA A 63 6.85 7.13 -2.08
N ARG A 64 7.07 7.98 -1.07
CA ARG A 64 6.13 9.08 -0.73
C ARG A 64 5.99 10.06 -1.89
N GLU A 65 7.10 10.48 -2.47
CA GLU A 65 7.09 11.41 -3.60
C GLU A 65 6.48 10.75 -4.84
N GLY A 66 6.82 9.50 -5.13
CA GLY A 66 6.27 8.74 -6.24
C GLY A 66 4.76 8.56 -6.15
N VAL A 67 4.24 8.27 -4.95
CA VAL A 67 2.79 8.19 -4.68
C VAL A 67 2.15 9.57 -4.81
N ALA A 68 2.73 10.62 -4.22
CA ALA A 68 2.19 11.98 -4.30
C ALA A 68 2.12 12.51 -5.75
N ARG A 69 3.04 12.08 -6.61
CA ARG A 69 3.05 12.39 -8.04
C ARG A 69 2.17 11.46 -8.89
N GLY A 70 1.59 10.43 -8.29
CA GLY A 70 0.74 9.44 -8.98
C GLY A 70 1.52 8.46 -9.87
N VAL A 71 2.86 8.41 -9.78
CA VAL A 71 3.71 7.52 -10.58
C VAL A 71 4.04 6.21 -9.87
N ILE A 72 3.77 6.09 -8.58
CA ILE A 72 3.74 4.83 -7.83
C ILE A 72 2.29 4.53 -7.50
N THR A 73 1.79 3.39 -7.99
CA THR A 73 0.38 3.01 -7.96
C THR A 73 0.07 1.88 -7.00
N MET A 74 1.09 1.19 -6.49
CA MET A 74 0.95 0.08 -5.54
C MET A 74 2.06 0.09 -4.50
N LEU A 75 1.78 -0.52 -3.34
CA LEU A 75 2.78 -0.80 -2.30
C LEU A 75 2.79 -2.28 -1.96
N CYS A 76 3.98 -2.83 -1.72
CA CYS A 76 4.18 -4.15 -1.12
C CYS A 76 4.81 -4.04 0.27
N SER A 77 4.75 -5.14 1.03
CA SER A 77 5.36 -5.23 2.35
C SER A 77 6.88 -5.26 2.32
N ASP A 78 7.44 -5.66 1.17
CA ASP A 78 8.87 -5.91 1.06
C ASP A 78 9.33 -6.86 2.19
N TYR A 79 10.43 -6.60 2.86
CA TYR A 79 10.96 -7.39 3.97
C TYR A 79 10.24 -7.17 5.32
N TYR A 80 9.31 -6.20 5.42
CA TYR A 80 8.61 -5.85 6.68
C TYR A 80 7.08 -5.86 6.52
N PRO A 81 6.41 -7.00 6.75
CA PRO A 81 4.97 -7.13 6.53
C PRO A 81 4.09 -6.13 7.27
N ALA A 82 4.49 -5.71 8.48
CA ALA A 82 3.74 -4.73 9.27
C ALA A 82 3.73 -3.32 8.64
N ALA A 83 4.71 -3.01 7.77
CA ALA A 83 4.85 -1.70 7.16
C ALA A 83 3.62 -1.27 6.33
N LEU A 84 2.87 -2.21 5.75
CA LEU A 84 1.75 -1.88 4.86
C LEU A 84 0.70 -1.00 5.52
N ILE A 85 0.26 -1.37 6.73
CA ILE A 85 -0.77 -0.61 7.43
C ILE A 85 -0.25 0.76 7.88
N ASP A 86 0.98 0.81 8.39
CA ASP A 86 1.61 2.06 8.83
C ASP A 86 1.81 3.01 7.64
N ALA A 87 2.28 2.50 6.49
CA ALA A 87 2.49 3.29 5.28
C ALA A 87 1.21 3.96 4.78
N VAL A 88 0.07 3.24 4.79
CA VAL A 88 -1.24 3.79 4.42
C VAL A 88 -1.60 5.00 5.29
N PHE A 89 -1.44 4.90 6.62
CA PHE A 89 -1.77 5.99 7.52
C PHE A 89 -0.76 7.14 7.46
N ILE A 90 0.51 6.87 7.17
CA ILE A 90 1.52 7.91 6.92
C ILE A 90 1.16 8.71 5.65
N LEU A 91 0.83 8.04 4.55
CA LEU A 91 0.43 8.70 3.31
C LEU A 91 -0.83 9.56 3.51
N HIS A 92 -1.80 9.08 4.28
CA HIS A 92 -2.99 9.85 4.62
C HIS A 92 -2.65 11.11 5.41
N ARG A 93 -1.80 11.02 6.43
CA ARG A 93 -1.50 12.15 7.35
C ARG A 93 -0.53 13.15 6.75
N GLU A 94 0.49 12.67 6.02
CA GLU A 94 1.63 13.50 5.61
C GLU A 94 1.59 13.88 4.12
N CYS A 95 0.86 13.12 3.28
CA CYS A 95 0.78 13.38 1.84
C CYS A 95 -0.60 13.88 1.38
N ALA A 96 -1.47 14.30 2.31
CA ALA A 96 -2.83 14.80 2.06
C ALA A 96 -3.72 13.85 1.21
N MET A 97 -3.40 12.55 1.22
CA MET A 97 -4.14 11.52 0.51
C MET A 97 -5.37 11.10 1.33
N SER A 98 -6.52 10.88 0.70
CA SER A 98 -7.66 10.30 1.41
C SER A 98 -7.34 8.87 1.86
N LEU A 99 -7.93 8.41 2.98
CA LEU A 99 -7.75 7.01 3.42
C LEU A 99 -8.15 6.01 2.34
N SER A 100 -9.19 6.28 1.58
CA SER A 100 -9.64 5.40 0.50
C SER A 100 -8.59 5.27 -0.61
N GLU A 101 -7.95 6.36 -1.01
CA GLU A 101 -6.87 6.35 -2.00
C GLU A 101 -5.63 5.63 -1.45
N ALA A 102 -5.25 5.92 -0.20
CA ALA A 102 -4.11 5.27 0.43
C ALA A 102 -4.32 3.76 0.58
N PHE A 103 -5.52 3.31 0.99
CA PHE A 103 -5.85 1.88 1.01
C PHE A 103 -5.89 1.26 -0.37
N ALA A 104 -6.29 1.98 -1.42
CA ALA A 104 -6.29 1.43 -2.77
C ALA A 104 -4.91 0.98 -3.24
N LEU A 105 -3.82 1.62 -2.77
CA LEU A 105 -2.44 1.24 -3.09
C LEU A 105 -2.07 -0.18 -2.61
N VAL A 106 -2.75 -0.68 -1.58
CA VAL A 106 -2.48 -1.99 -0.95
C VAL A 106 -3.64 -2.99 -1.12
N THR A 107 -4.71 -2.61 -1.79
CA THR A 107 -5.92 -3.45 -1.96
C THR A 107 -6.41 -3.48 -3.40
N ALA A 108 -7.11 -2.43 -3.85
CA ALA A 108 -7.77 -2.38 -5.15
C ALA A 108 -6.76 -2.41 -6.31
N ASN A 109 -5.68 -1.64 -6.22
CA ASN A 109 -4.71 -1.54 -7.31
C ASN A 109 -3.91 -2.84 -7.49
N PRO A 110 -3.36 -3.49 -6.43
CA PRO A 110 -2.77 -4.82 -6.57
C PRO A 110 -3.76 -5.85 -7.16
N ALA A 111 -5.03 -5.84 -6.71
CA ALA A 111 -6.03 -6.75 -7.24
C ALA A 111 -6.30 -6.54 -8.74
N LYS A 112 -6.26 -5.29 -9.21
CA LYS A 112 -6.34 -4.96 -10.66
C LYS A 112 -5.10 -5.45 -11.41
N ALA A 113 -3.91 -5.19 -10.86
CA ALA A 113 -2.64 -5.54 -11.50
C ALA A 113 -2.50 -7.05 -11.74
N VAL A 114 -3.01 -7.88 -10.81
CA VAL A 114 -2.96 -9.34 -10.95
C VAL A 114 -4.26 -9.96 -11.48
N GLY A 115 -5.24 -9.15 -11.88
CA GLY A 115 -6.46 -9.61 -12.59
C GLY A 115 -7.53 -10.26 -11.70
N ILE A 116 -7.50 -10.06 -10.36
CA ILE A 116 -8.48 -10.63 -9.41
C ILE A 116 -9.42 -9.57 -8.80
N TYR A 117 -9.46 -8.38 -9.41
CA TYR A 117 -10.26 -7.27 -8.88
C TYR A 117 -11.77 -7.57 -8.83
N SER A 118 -12.27 -8.45 -9.69
CA SER A 118 -13.67 -8.90 -9.62
C SER A 118 -14.01 -9.65 -8.34
N GLU A 119 -13.01 -10.28 -7.69
CA GLU A 119 -13.19 -11.12 -6.52
C GLU A 119 -12.86 -10.42 -5.20
N VAL A 120 -11.83 -9.56 -5.20
CA VAL A 120 -11.26 -8.93 -4.00
C VAL A 120 -10.89 -7.46 -4.24
N GLY A 121 -10.28 -6.82 -3.24
CA GLY A 121 -9.67 -5.49 -3.34
C GLY A 121 -10.60 -4.32 -2.98
N THR A 122 -11.90 -4.56 -2.80
CA THR A 122 -12.87 -3.53 -2.36
C THR A 122 -13.98 -4.15 -1.51
N LEU A 123 -14.60 -3.31 -0.65
CA LEU A 123 -15.80 -3.66 0.10
C LEU A 123 -17.05 -3.47 -0.78
N THR A 124 -17.24 -4.39 -1.74
CA THR A 124 -18.37 -4.37 -2.67
C THR A 124 -19.17 -5.64 -2.49
N VAL A 125 -20.50 -5.53 -2.47
CA VAL A 125 -21.40 -6.68 -2.36
C VAL A 125 -21.12 -7.68 -3.50
N GLY A 126 -20.99 -8.96 -3.14
CA GLY A 126 -20.67 -10.05 -4.06
C GLY A 126 -19.18 -10.39 -4.15
N LYS A 127 -18.28 -9.57 -3.61
CA LYS A 127 -16.86 -9.91 -3.49
C LYS A 127 -16.59 -10.75 -2.23
N ARG A 128 -15.45 -11.43 -2.23
CA ARG A 128 -14.99 -12.21 -1.09
C ARG A 128 -14.77 -11.30 0.12
N ALA A 129 -15.31 -11.70 1.25
CA ALA A 129 -15.25 -10.93 2.49
C ALA A 129 -13.89 -11.11 3.21
N ASP A 130 -12.83 -10.57 2.60
CA ASP A 130 -11.51 -10.42 3.20
C ASP A 130 -11.44 -9.01 3.77
N ILE A 131 -11.61 -8.87 5.10
CA ILE A 131 -11.88 -7.58 5.74
C ILE A 131 -10.96 -7.40 6.95
N LEU A 132 -10.38 -6.22 7.10
CA LEU A 132 -9.67 -5.80 8.29
C LEU A 132 -10.50 -4.74 9.04
N LEU A 133 -10.58 -4.86 10.36
CA LEU A 133 -11.02 -3.79 11.24
C LEU A 133 -9.78 -3.16 11.87
N VAL A 134 -9.57 -1.88 11.56
CA VAL A 134 -8.42 -1.10 12.03
C VAL A 134 -8.90 -0.02 12.97
N ARG A 135 -8.20 0.17 14.07
CA ARG A 135 -8.42 1.27 15.03
C ARG A 135 -7.13 2.09 15.12
N GLU A 136 -7.23 3.39 15.14
CA GLU A 136 -6.12 4.26 15.53
C GLU A 136 -6.07 4.39 17.04
N ILE A 137 -4.91 4.12 17.63
CA ILE A 137 -4.69 4.19 19.08
C ILE A 137 -3.65 5.27 19.34
N GLY A 138 -4.00 6.25 20.15
CA GLY A 138 -3.06 7.24 20.67
C GLY A 138 -2.31 6.71 21.89
N CYS A 139 -1.02 7.03 21.99
CA CYS A 139 -0.20 6.65 23.14
C CYS A 139 -0.56 7.46 24.42
N THR A 140 -1.24 8.59 24.26
CA THR A 140 -1.73 9.46 25.36
C THR A 140 -3.09 10.06 24.96
N PRO A 141 -3.92 10.52 25.94
CA PRO A 141 -5.20 11.16 25.64
C PRO A 141 -5.10 12.37 24.70
N ASP A 142 -3.96 13.07 24.73
CA ASP A 142 -3.66 14.24 23.89
C ASP A 142 -2.77 13.89 22.68
N ALA A 143 -2.61 12.59 22.37
CA ALA A 143 -1.70 12.16 21.32
C ALA A 143 -2.15 12.67 19.95
N ARG A 144 -1.38 13.58 19.37
CA ARG A 144 -1.54 14.01 17.98
C ARG A 144 -1.09 12.93 16.98
N ILE A 145 -0.33 11.92 17.46
CA ILE A 145 0.17 10.80 16.69
C ILE A 145 -0.54 9.54 17.18
N THR A 146 -1.20 8.85 16.28
CA THR A 146 -1.87 7.59 16.53
C THR A 146 -1.16 6.46 15.77
N THR A 147 -1.26 5.24 16.28
CA THR A 147 -0.76 4.03 15.62
C THR A 147 -1.96 3.22 15.12
N PRO A 148 -2.00 2.81 13.85
CA PRO A 148 -3.04 1.91 13.36
C PRO A 148 -2.82 0.52 13.94
N VAL A 149 -3.88 -0.08 14.48
CA VAL A 149 -3.86 -1.43 15.05
C VAL A 149 -4.98 -2.25 14.41
N ILE A 150 -4.64 -3.42 13.89
CA ILE A 150 -5.63 -4.36 13.39
C ILE A 150 -6.31 -5.02 14.60
N THR A 151 -7.61 -4.78 14.77
CA THR A 151 -8.38 -5.34 15.87
C THR A 151 -9.07 -6.66 15.49
N ARG A 152 -9.42 -6.83 14.21
CA ARG A 152 -9.93 -8.08 13.66
C ARG A 152 -9.51 -8.26 12.21
N ALA A 153 -9.37 -9.53 11.79
CA ALA A 153 -9.25 -9.90 10.40
C ALA A 153 -10.25 -11.01 10.05
N PHE A 154 -10.84 -10.89 8.87
CA PHE A 154 -11.73 -11.89 8.30
C PHE A 154 -11.17 -12.34 6.95
N VAL A 155 -11.25 -13.64 6.68
CA VAL A 155 -10.92 -14.25 5.39
C VAL A 155 -12.13 -15.07 4.93
N GLY A 156 -12.66 -14.73 3.77
CA GLY A 156 -13.89 -15.37 3.28
C GLY A 156 -15.07 -15.24 4.23
N GLY A 157 -15.16 -14.15 5.01
CA GLY A 157 -16.18 -13.92 6.03
C GLY A 157 -15.93 -14.59 7.38
N ASN A 158 -14.92 -15.46 7.50
CA ASN A 158 -14.57 -16.12 8.75
C ASN A 158 -13.59 -15.29 9.56
N SER A 159 -13.84 -15.07 10.85
CA SER A 159 -12.91 -14.38 11.74
C SER A 159 -11.67 -15.23 11.97
N VAL A 160 -10.50 -14.78 11.49
CA VAL A 160 -9.21 -15.49 11.60
C VAL A 160 -8.28 -14.86 12.62
N TYR A 161 -8.53 -13.60 12.99
CA TYR A 161 -7.73 -12.89 13.98
C TYR A 161 -8.60 -11.93 14.79
N ARG A 162 -8.32 -11.85 16.09
CA ARG A 162 -8.89 -10.87 17.01
C ARG A 162 -7.82 -10.45 18.01
N SER A 163 -7.54 -9.16 18.10
CA SER A 163 -6.66 -8.63 19.15
C SER A 163 -7.41 -8.55 20.49
N HIS A 164 -6.68 -8.75 21.58
CA HIS A 164 -7.15 -8.53 22.94
C HIS A 164 -6.77 -7.13 23.45
N TYR A 165 -6.80 -6.12 22.57
CA TYR A 165 -6.66 -4.76 23.06
C TYR A 165 -7.83 -4.46 23.97
N PRO A 166 -7.59 -4.12 25.25
CA PRO A 166 -8.66 -3.71 26.14
C PRO A 166 -9.36 -2.50 25.49
N ASP A 167 -10.68 -2.54 25.45
CA ASP A 167 -11.43 -1.32 25.18
C ASP A 167 -10.88 -0.28 26.16
N GLN A 168 -10.48 0.89 25.65
CA GLN A 168 -10.04 1.96 26.56
C GLN A 168 -11.16 2.14 27.61
N PRO A 169 -10.82 2.22 28.89
CA PRO A 169 -11.84 2.52 29.90
C PRO A 169 -12.55 3.79 29.45
N HIS A 170 -13.83 3.67 29.19
CA HIS A 170 -14.70 4.80 28.90
C HIS A 170 -14.56 5.79 30.05
N GLY A 171 -14.08 6.99 29.72
CA GLY A 171 -14.28 8.17 30.56
C GLY A 171 -13.54 8.14 31.89
N TYR A 172 -12.47 8.91 31.97
CA TYR A 172 -12.25 9.60 33.24
C TYR A 172 -13.43 10.57 33.40
N ASP A 173 -14.53 10.09 34.02
CA ASP A 173 -15.46 10.96 34.66
C ASP A 173 -14.72 11.71 35.77
N ARG A 174 -14.47 12.99 35.55
CA ARG A 174 -14.22 13.97 36.61
C ARG A 174 -15.11 15.17 36.37
#